data_c45dc7b40312cc5a61f09d75405b7558
#
_entry.id   c45dc7b40312cc5a61f09d75405b7558
#
_cell.length_a   1.000
_cell.length_b   1.000
_cell.length_c   1.000
_cell.angle_alpha   90.00
_cell.angle_beta   90.00
_cell.angle_gamma   90.00
#
_symmetry.space_group_name_H-M   'P 1'
#
loop_
_entity.id
_entity.type
_entity.pdbx_description
1 polymer ?
#
loop_
_entity_poly.entity_id
_entity_poly.type
_entity_poly.pdbx_seq_one_letter_code
_entity_poly.pdbx_strand_id
1 'polypeptide(L)'
;MGTHAPEMPISVDDETGVWNTDALPMLYVPRHFFVNNHMGIEEEIGAERYAAILYKAGYKSAYHWCEKEAELHDFTGDEVWHHYLKRLSQRGWGFFITESLDVEKGTAKVRLENSAFVYHYFKEHGCKVNRKIDYMFTGWFAGALDQIAESQGLSIRTKAEQTQSAAEEGCDVGYFEVAPL
;
A
#
# COMPACT_ATOMS: atom_id res chain seq x y z
N MET A 1 -18.62 16.97 -2.36
CA MET A 1 -17.94 16.16 -1.35
C MET A 1 -17.29 17.09 -0.35
N GLY A 2 -17.48 16.86 0.95
CA GLY A 2 -16.84 17.64 2.00
C GLY A 2 -15.42 17.12 2.28
N THR A 3 -14.58 18.00 2.82
CA THR A 3 -13.28 17.62 3.38
C THR A 3 -13.38 17.54 4.91
N HIS A 4 -12.64 16.65 5.52
CA HIS A 4 -12.54 16.52 6.96
C HIS A 4 -11.09 16.25 7.36
N ALA A 5 -10.75 16.51 8.60
CA ALA A 5 -9.45 16.13 9.13
C ALA A 5 -9.36 14.60 9.26
N PRO A 6 -8.25 13.97 8.87
CA PRO A 6 -8.07 12.54 9.06
C PRO A 6 -7.99 12.21 10.56
N GLU A 7 -8.63 11.13 10.96
CA GLU A 7 -8.51 10.58 12.32
C GLU A 7 -7.23 9.73 12.41
N MET A 8 -6.08 10.39 12.31
CA MET A 8 -4.77 9.74 12.48
C MET A 8 -4.10 10.25 13.74
N PRO A 9 -3.64 9.37 14.64
CA PRO A 9 -2.92 9.77 15.84
C PRO A 9 -1.48 10.17 15.48
N ILE A 10 -1.33 11.41 15.02
CA ILE A 10 -0.01 11.98 14.70
C ILE A 10 0.53 12.69 15.94
N SER A 11 1.74 12.32 16.34
CA SER A 11 2.52 13.03 17.36
C SER A 11 3.84 13.50 16.76
N VAL A 12 4.38 14.57 17.33
CA VAL A 12 5.69 15.11 16.99
C VAL A 12 6.51 15.17 18.27
N ASP A 13 7.71 14.64 18.21
CA ASP A 13 8.67 14.78 19.30
C ASP A 13 9.34 16.15 19.20
N ASP A 14 9.15 16.98 20.20
CA ASP A 14 9.61 18.37 20.22
C ASP A 14 11.14 18.50 20.30
N GLU A 15 11.86 17.48 20.78
CA GLU A 15 13.31 17.50 20.91
C GLU A 15 14.00 17.04 19.61
N THR A 16 13.44 16.02 18.95
CA THR A 16 14.06 15.40 17.77
C THR A 16 13.39 15.81 16.46
N GLY A 17 12.18 16.36 16.50
CA GLY A 17 11.37 16.66 15.33
C GLY A 17 10.82 15.43 14.60
N VAL A 18 10.90 14.25 15.23
CA VAL A 18 10.40 13.00 14.64
C VAL A 18 8.88 12.96 14.71
N TRP A 19 8.26 12.73 13.57
CA TRP A 19 6.82 12.51 13.48
C TRP A 19 6.52 11.04 13.63
N ASN A 20 5.52 10.72 14.43
CA ASN A 20 5.06 9.35 14.64
C ASN A 20 3.57 9.25 14.30
N THR A 21 3.17 8.14 13.72
CA THR A 21 1.78 7.70 13.61
C THR A 21 1.69 6.34 14.27
N ASP A 22 0.80 6.24 15.25
CA ASP A 22 0.76 5.09 16.14
C ASP A 22 2.14 4.94 16.83
N ALA A 23 2.80 3.80 16.76
CA ALA A 23 4.12 3.58 17.37
C ALA A 23 5.30 3.73 16.37
N LEU A 24 5.04 4.16 15.13
CA LEU A 24 6.05 4.14 14.09
C LEU A 24 6.46 5.54 13.62
N PRO A 25 7.76 5.80 13.48
CA PRO A 25 8.28 7.02 12.85
C PRO A 25 7.80 7.15 11.41
N MET A 26 7.36 8.35 11.04
CA MET A 26 6.79 8.65 9.74
C MET A 26 7.44 9.86 9.08
N LEU A 27 7.38 9.89 7.76
CA LEU A 27 7.66 11.09 6.97
C LEU A 27 6.36 11.62 6.36
N TYR A 28 6.16 12.93 6.44
CA TYR A 28 5.13 13.62 5.70
C TYR A 28 5.74 14.19 4.41
N VAL A 29 5.41 13.58 3.29
CA VAL A 29 6.03 13.87 2.00
C VAL A 29 4.99 14.36 1.00
N PRO A 30 5.25 15.47 0.27
CA PRO A 30 4.35 15.90 -0.80
C PRO A 30 4.22 14.82 -1.88
N ARG A 31 2.98 14.56 -2.30
CA ARG A 31 2.69 13.51 -3.31
C ARG A 31 3.50 13.68 -4.59
N HIS A 32 3.58 14.90 -5.13
CA HIS A 32 4.31 15.16 -6.37
C HIS A 32 5.81 14.84 -6.26
N PHE A 33 6.45 15.14 -5.12
CA PHE A 33 7.85 14.79 -4.90
C PHE A 33 8.04 13.28 -4.95
N PHE A 34 7.19 12.55 -4.24
CA PHE A 34 7.27 11.09 -4.19
C PHE A 34 7.04 10.46 -5.57
N VAL A 35 6.00 10.89 -6.30
CA VAL A 35 5.68 10.33 -7.62
C VAL A 35 6.76 10.69 -8.65
N ASN A 36 7.28 11.91 -8.66
CA ASN A 36 8.37 12.31 -9.55
C ASN A 36 9.64 11.51 -9.28
N ASN A 37 9.97 11.28 -7.99
CA ASN A 37 11.10 10.41 -7.63
C ASN A 37 10.89 8.97 -8.09
N HIS A 38 9.68 8.43 -7.92
CA HIS A 38 9.32 7.10 -8.40
C HIS A 38 9.48 6.99 -9.92
N MET A 39 8.93 7.92 -10.68
CA MET A 39 9.01 7.93 -12.14
C MET A 39 10.45 8.10 -12.64
N GLY A 40 11.23 8.98 -12.02
CA GLY A 40 12.64 9.18 -12.39
C GLY A 40 13.50 7.94 -12.16
N ILE A 41 13.27 7.20 -11.07
CA ILE A 41 13.97 5.93 -10.84
C ILE A 41 13.50 4.86 -11.85
N GLU A 42 12.19 4.78 -12.11
CA GLU A 42 11.65 3.83 -13.10
C GLU A 42 12.24 4.08 -14.50
N GLU A 43 12.38 5.35 -14.91
CA GLU A 43 12.99 5.74 -16.18
C GLU A 43 14.46 5.31 -16.27
N GLU A 44 15.21 5.47 -15.20
CA GLU A 44 16.66 5.17 -15.16
C GLU A 44 16.96 3.67 -15.16
N ILE A 45 16.23 2.86 -14.39
CA ILE A 45 16.57 1.43 -14.17
C ILE A 45 15.57 0.46 -14.80
N GLY A 46 14.47 0.94 -15.36
CA GLY A 46 13.38 0.18 -15.95
C GLY A 46 12.34 -0.30 -14.94
N ALA A 47 11.07 -0.34 -15.38
CA ALA A 47 9.92 -0.67 -14.53
C ALA A 47 10.02 -2.06 -13.88
N GLU A 48 10.47 -3.09 -14.60
CA GLU A 48 10.58 -4.45 -14.08
C GLU A 48 11.57 -4.57 -12.92
N ARG A 49 12.77 -3.99 -13.10
CA ARG A 49 13.80 -4.00 -12.06
C ARG A 49 13.36 -3.19 -10.86
N TYR A 50 12.73 -2.04 -11.09
CA TYR A 50 12.24 -1.19 -10.02
C TYR A 50 11.09 -1.85 -9.25
N ALA A 51 10.14 -2.49 -9.94
CA ALA A 51 9.06 -3.25 -9.32
C ALA A 51 9.59 -4.35 -8.38
N ALA A 52 10.63 -5.09 -8.80
CA ALA A 52 11.25 -6.12 -7.97
C ALA A 52 11.91 -5.54 -6.70
N ILE A 53 12.51 -4.35 -6.79
CA ILE A 53 13.08 -3.65 -5.63
C ILE A 53 11.98 -3.19 -4.68
N LEU A 54 10.95 -2.54 -5.23
CA LEU A 54 9.82 -2.04 -4.45
C LEU A 54 9.03 -3.16 -3.79
N TYR A 55 8.86 -4.30 -4.48
CA TYR A 55 8.21 -5.48 -3.90
C TYR A 55 8.91 -5.93 -2.62
N LYS A 56 10.25 -6.11 -2.68
CA LYS A 56 11.03 -6.56 -1.52
C LYS A 56 11.01 -5.55 -0.37
N ALA A 57 11.15 -4.27 -0.69
CA ALA A 57 11.12 -3.21 0.30
C ALA A 57 9.71 -3.08 0.93
N GLY A 58 8.69 -3.09 0.08
CA GLY A 58 7.29 -3.00 0.49
C GLY A 58 6.85 -4.18 1.35
N TYR A 59 7.24 -5.40 0.97
CA TYR A 59 6.97 -6.61 1.74
C TYR A 59 7.50 -6.49 3.18
N LYS A 60 8.79 -6.15 3.33
CA LYS A 60 9.40 -6.00 4.66
C LYS A 60 8.74 -4.89 5.48
N SER A 61 8.43 -3.77 4.83
CA SER A 61 7.80 -2.63 5.49
C SER A 61 6.39 -2.97 5.99
N ALA A 62 5.58 -3.59 5.15
CA ALA A 62 4.22 -3.98 5.52
C ALA A 62 4.19 -5.05 6.61
N TYR A 63 5.06 -6.06 6.48
CA TYR A 63 5.19 -7.11 7.49
C TYR A 63 5.51 -6.52 8.87
N HIS A 64 6.55 -5.69 8.96
CA HIS A 64 6.93 -5.02 10.20
C HIS A 64 5.84 -4.09 10.73
N TRP A 65 5.19 -3.33 9.84
CA TRP A 65 4.11 -2.42 10.23
C TRP A 65 2.93 -3.19 10.82
N CYS A 66 2.47 -4.24 10.16
CA CYS A 66 1.34 -5.06 10.65
C CYS A 66 1.67 -5.73 11.99
N GLU A 67 2.90 -6.21 12.18
CA GLU A 67 3.36 -6.77 13.45
C GLU A 67 3.25 -5.73 14.59
N LYS A 68 3.76 -4.51 14.38
CA LYS A 68 3.76 -3.45 15.40
C LYS A 68 2.36 -2.92 15.71
N GLU A 69 1.51 -2.76 14.70
CA GLU A 69 0.13 -2.30 14.91
C GLU A 69 -0.73 -3.37 15.58
N ALA A 70 -0.51 -4.65 15.26
CA ALA A 70 -1.16 -5.76 15.95
C ALA A 70 -0.81 -5.77 17.45
N GLU A 71 0.47 -5.60 17.80
CA GLU A 71 0.93 -5.49 19.19
C GLU A 71 0.34 -4.27 19.90
N LEU A 72 0.34 -3.10 19.24
CA LEU A 72 -0.10 -1.84 19.83
C LEU A 72 -1.60 -1.81 20.14
N HIS A 73 -2.41 -2.37 19.24
CA HIS A 73 -3.87 -2.30 19.28
C HIS A 73 -4.54 -3.60 19.76
N ASP A 74 -3.76 -4.64 20.04
CA ASP A 74 -4.26 -5.99 20.34
C ASP A 74 -5.17 -6.56 19.23
N PHE A 75 -4.81 -6.27 17.98
CA PHE A 75 -5.53 -6.74 16.79
C PHE A 75 -5.05 -8.11 16.35
N THR A 76 -5.97 -8.90 15.80
CA THR A 76 -5.70 -10.23 15.27
C THR A 76 -6.35 -10.44 13.91
N GLY A 77 -5.73 -11.27 13.08
CA GLY A 77 -6.34 -11.72 11.81
C GLY A 77 -6.80 -10.57 10.91
N ASP A 78 -8.07 -10.61 10.51
CA ASP A 78 -8.68 -9.66 9.59
C ASP A 78 -8.66 -8.22 10.10
N GLU A 79 -8.64 -8.01 11.42
CA GLU A 79 -8.57 -6.66 12.01
C GLU A 79 -7.28 -5.94 11.63
N VAL A 80 -6.15 -6.67 11.64
CA VAL A 80 -4.83 -6.11 11.22
C VAL A 80 -4.88 -5.70 9.76
N TRP A 81 -5.45 -6.54 8.89
CA TRP A 81 -5.59 -6.26 7.46
C TRP A 81 -6.43 -5.01 7.20
N HIS A 82 -7.63 -4.95 7.79
CA HIS A 82 -8.53 -3.82 7.61
C HIS A 82 -7.94 -2.52 8.18
N HIS A 83 -7.25 -2.60 9.32
CA HIS A 83 -6.55 -1.46 9.89
C HIS A 83 -5.42 -0.98 8.96
N TYR A 84 -4.63 -1.89 8.40
CA TYR A 84 -3.56 -1.57 7.45
C TYR A 84 -4.09 -0.82 6.23
N LEU A 85 -5.11 -1.34 5.55
CA LEU A 85 -5.69 -0.68 4.37
C LEU A 85 -6.35 0.66 4.72
N LYS A 86 -6.99 0.76 5.88
CA LYS A 86 -7.52 2.03 6.40
C LYS A 86 -6.39 3.07 6.55
N ARG A 87 -5.26 2.69 7.16
CA ARG A 87 -4.11 3.58 7.35
C ARG A 87 -3.46 3.99 6.03
N LEU A 88 -3.34 3.09 5.06
CA LEU A 88 -2.88 3.44 3.72
C LEU A 88 -3.79 4.50 3.06
N SER A 89 -5.10 4.33 3.19
CA SER A 89 -6.08 5.29 2.65
C SER A 89 -5.97 6.65 3.35
N GLN A 90 -5.88 6.68 4.67
CA GLN A 90 -5.74 7.90 5.47
C GLN A 90 -4.43 8.64 5.21
N ARG A 91 -3.36 7.94 4.85
CA ARG A 91 -2.06 8.51 4.47
C ARG A 91 -2.03 9.09 3.05
N GLY A 92 -3.11 8.95 2.29
CA GLY A 92 -3.26 9.57 0.97
C GLY A 92 -2.67 8.78 -0.19
N TRP A 93 -2.39 7.49 -0.03
CA TRP A 93 -1.93 6.63 -1.12
C TRP A 93 -3.01 6.33 -2.16
N GLY A 94 -4.27 6.37 -1.76
CA GLY A 94 -5.47 6.08 -2.53
C GLY A 94 -6.58 5.66 -1.59
N PHE A 95 -7.67 5.15 -2.13
CA PHE A 95 -8.76 4.58 -1.34
C PHE A 95 -8.79 3.07 -1.56
N PHE A 96 -8.33 2.31 -0.55
CA PHE A 96 -8.21 0.86 -0.61
C PHE A 96 -9.43 0.18 -0.01
N ILE A 97 -10.01 -0.74 -0.76
CA ILE A 97 -11.22 -1.48 -0.40
C ILE A 97 -10.92 -2.97 -0.50
N THR A 98 -11.11 -3.70 0.59
CA THR A 98 -11.05 -5.16 0.58
C THR A 98 -12.32 -5.70 -0.06
N GLU A 99 -12.20 -6.36 -1.21
CA GLU A 99 -13.33 -7.06 -1.85
C GLU A 99 -13.47 -8.50 -1.34
N SER A 100 -12.35 -9.15 -1.06
CA SER A 100 -12.33 -10.46 -0.40
C SER A 100 -11.04 -10.62 0.39
N LEU A 101 -11.11 -11.42 1.46
CA LEU A 101 -9.99 -11.80 2.30
C LEU A 101 -10.26 -13.21 2.85
N ASP A 102 -9.26 -14.10 2.73
CA ASP A 102 -9.26 -15.42 3.35
C ASP A 102 -7.83 -15.72 3.81
N VAL A 103 -7.57 -15.41 5.07
CA VAL A 103 -6.24 -15.56 5.68
C VAL A 103 -5.80 -17.02 5.70
N GLU A 104 -6.74 -17.96 5.95
CA GLU A 104 -6.44 -19.40 6.01
C GLU A 104 -5.98 -19.94 4.65
N LYS A 105 -6.51 -19.38 3.56
CA LYS A 105 -6.10 -19.73 2.19
C LYS A 105 -4.98 -18.85 1.63
N GLY A 106 -4.59 -17.79 2.34
CA GLY A 106 -3.60 -16.82 1.84
C GLY A 106 -4.09 -16.06 0.60
N THR A 107 -5.37 -15.71 0.52
CA THR A 107 -5.94 -15.01 -0.62
C THR A 107 -6.59 -13.70 -0.21
N ALA A 108 -6.42 -12.67 -1.04
CA ALA A 108 -7.14 -11.41 -0.90
C ALA A 108 -7.34 -10.75 -2.26
N LYS A 109 -8.41 -9.94 -2.35
CA LYS A 109 -8.63 -9.04 -3.47
C LYS A 109 -8.84 -7.63 -2.97
N VAL A 110 -8.06 -6.69 -3.50
CA VAL A 110 -8.09 -5.28 -3.13
C VAL A 110 -8.44 -4.44 -4.34
N ARG A 111 -9.42 -3.57 -4.19
CA ARG A 111 -9.75 -2.51 -5.14
C ARG A 111 -9.13 -1.20 -4.70
N LEU A 112 -8.51 -0.49 -5.64
CA LEU A 112 -7.87 0.80 -5.41
C LEU A 112 -8.55 1.89 -6.25
N GLU A 113 -9.06 2.89 -5.57
CA GLU A 113 -9.59 4.11 -6.16
C GLU A 113 -8.69 5.32 -5.85
N ASN A 114 -8.63 6.28 -6.76
CA ASN A 114 -7.90 7.53 -6.57
C ASN A 114 -6.41 7.31 -6.19
N SER A 115 -5.76 6.35 -6.82
CA SER A 115 -4.34 6.08 -6.62
C SER A 115 -3.50 7.36 -6.69
N ALA A 116 -2.55 7.49 -5.78
CA ALA A 116 -1.60 8.60 -5.76
C ALA A 116 -0.83 8.72 -7.08
N PHE A 117 -0.44 7.59 -7.67
CA PHE A 117 0.31 7.54 -8.93
C PHE A 117 -0.56 7.92 -10.13
N VAL A 118 -1.72 7.27 -10.27
CA VAL A 118 -2.63 7.51 -11.40
C VAL A 118 -3.12 8.96 -11.41
N TYR A 119 -3.54 9.47 -10.26
CA TYR A 119 -4.02 10.85 -10.12
C TYR A 119 -2.95 11.86 -10.52
N HIS A 120 -1.73 11.69 -10.05
CA HIS A 120 -0.63 12.59 -10.37
C HIS A 120 -0.22 12.51 -11.84
N TYR A 121 -0.11 11.28 -12.36
CA TYR A 121 0.22 11.06 -13.76
C TYR A 121 -0.78 11.74 -14.71
N PHE A 122 -2.07 11.60 -14.45
CA PHE A 122 -3.10 12.27 -15.27
C PHE A 122 -3.01 13.79 -15.19
N LYS A 123 -2.69 14.33 -14.02
CA LYS A 123 -2.55 15.77 -13.84
C LYS A 123 -1.39 16.33 -14.68
N GLU A 124 -0.31 15.60 -14.80
CA GLU A 124 0.90 16.03 -15.50
C GLU A 124 0.87 15.75 -17.01
N HIS A 125 0.35 14.61 -17.40
CA HIS A 125 0.41 14.15 -18.78
C HIS A 125 -0.93 14.22 -19.52
N GLY A 126 -2.04 14.38 -18.82
CA GLY A 126 -3.38 14.55 -19.39
C GLY A 126 -3.94 13.30 -20.09
N CYS A 127 -3.30 12.15 -19.99
CA CYS A 127 -3.71 10.91 -20.64
C CYS A 127 -3.43 9.66 -19.81
N LYS A 128 -4.10 8.56 -20.15
CA LYS A 128 -3.82 7.23 -19.62
C LYS A 128 -2.51 6.69 -20.20
N VAL A 129 -1.79 5.88 -19.43
CA VAL A 129 -0.51 5.29 -19.85
C VAL A 129 -0.67 3.92 -20.47
N ASN A 130 -1.86 3.35 -20.40
CA ASN A 130 -2.21 2.01 -20.88
C ASN A 130 -1.28 0.90 -20.32
N ARG A 131 -0.84 1.06 -19.07
CA ARG A 131 -0.04 0.08 -18.32
C ARG A 131 -0.32 0.15 -16.84
N LYS A 132 0.04 -0.91 -16.13
CA LYS A 132 -0.04 -0.97 -14.65
C LYS A 132 1.06 -0.11 -14.05
N ILE A 133 0.70 0.84 -13.17
CA ILE A 133 1.65 1.78 -12.56
C ILE A 133 1.67 1.75 -11.03
N ASP A 134 0.72 1.05 -10.41
CA ASP A 134 0.59 0.98 -8.96
C ASP A 134 1.28 -0.26 -8.36
N TYR A 135 2.18 -0.89 -9.09
CA TYR A 135 2.86 -2.15 -8.72
C TYR A 135 3.65 -2.05 -7.40
N MET A 136 3.92 -0.84 -6.90
CA MET A 136 4.55 -0.64 -5.60
C MET A 136 3.77 -1.32 -4.47
N PHE A 137 2.43 -1.36 -4.57
CA PHE A 137 1.58 -1.91 -3.51
C PHE A 137 1.59 -3.44 -3.44
N THR A 138 2.09 -4.14 -4.46
CA THR A 138 2.07 -5.61 -4.49
C THR A 138 2.85 -6.22 -3.33
N GLY A 139 4.07 -5.75 -3.06
CA GLY A 139 4.84 -6.20 -1.91
C GLY A 139 4.17 -5.88 -0.57
N TRP A 140 3.45 -4.76 -0.49
CA TRP A 140 2.74 -4.37 0.72
C TRP A 140 1.63 -5.35 1.09
N PHE A 141 0.82 -5.77 0.11
CA PHE A 141 -0.27 -6.71 0.37
C PHE A 141 0.24 -8.11 0.71
N ALA A 142 1.25 -8.59 -0.01
CA ALA A 142 1.85 -9.89 0.31
C ALA A 142 2.49 -9.90 1.71
N GLY A 143 3.27 -8.87 2.06
CA GLY A 143 3.92 -8.77 3.37
C GLY A 143 2.93 -8.65 4.52
N ALA A 144 1.83 -7.90 4.33
CA ALA A 144 0.78 -7.79 5.33
C ALA A 144 0.06 -9.13 5.55
N LEU A 145 -0.34 -9.82 4.47
CA LEU A 145 -1.06 -11.09 4.59
C LEU A 145 -0.19 -12.19 5.18
N ASP A 146 1.09 -12.26 4.81
CA ASP A 146 2.03 -13.23 5.34
C ASP A 146 2.28 -13.04 6.84
N GLN A 147 2.39 -11.78 7.31
CA GLN A 147 2.52 -11.50 8.73
C GLN A 147 1.28 -11.95 9.51
N ILE A 148 0.09 -11.64 9.00
CA ILE A 148 -1.18 -12.01 9.62
C ILE A 148 -1.31 -13.54 9.68
N ALA A 149 -1.01 -14.24 8.60
CA ALA A 149 -1.03 -15.70 8.56
C ALA A 149 -0.05 -16.31 9.59
N GLU A 150 1.19 -15.80 9.64
CA GLU A 150 2.21 -16.26 10.57
C GLU A 150 1.80 -16.03 12.03
N SER A 151 1.20 -14.89 12.36
CA SER A 151 0.69 -14.58 13.70
C SER A 151 -0.40 -15.56 14.17
N GLN A 152 -1.12 -16.18 13.23
CA GLN A 152 -2.11 -17.22 13.48
C GLN A 152 -1.53 -18.65 13.44
N GLY A 153 -0.21 -18.80 13.30
CA GLY A 153 0.46 -20.10 13.23
C GLY A 153 0.35 -20.79 11.87
N LEU A 154 -0.07 -20.08 10.84
CA LEU A 154 -0.16 -20.60 9.47
C LEU A 154 1.19 -20.47 8.76
N SER A 155 1.60 -21.51 8.05
CA SER A 155 2.86 -21.55 7.27
C SER A 155 2.61 -21.21 5.80
N ILE A 156 1.82 -20.17 5.53
CA ILE A 156 1.50 -19.70 4.19
C ILE A 156 2.47 -18.61 3.79
N ARG A 157 2.88 -18.61 2.53
CA ARG A 157 3.58 -17.49 1.88
C ARG A 157 2.84 -17.13 0.62
N THR A 158 2.73 -15.85 0.40
CA THR A 158 1.91 -15.29 -0.68
C THR A 158 2.70 -14.42 -1.62
N LYS A 159 2.13 -14.21 -2.78
CA LYS A 159 2.51 -13.15 -3.72
C LYS A 159 1.29 -12.31 -4.06
N ALA A 160 1.53 -11.06 -4.41
CA ALA A 160 0.48 -10.20 -4.92
C ALA A 160 0.84 -9.67 -6.30
N GLU A 161 -0.17 -9.50 -7.13
CA GLU A 161 -0.06 -8.95 -8.47
C GLU A 161 -1.09 -7.83 -8.67
N GLN A 162 -0.71 -6.79 -9.40
CA GLN A 162 -1.68 -5.81 -9.89
C GLN A 162 -2.33 -6.40 -11.13
N THR A 163 -3.62 -6.71 -11.07
CA THR A 163 -4.36 -7.32 -12.19
C THR A 163 -4.92 -6.26 -13.13
N GLN A 164 -5.24 -5.06 -12.61
CA GLN A 164 -5.74 -3.92 -13.37
C GLN A 164 -5.24 -2.60 -12.77
N SER A 165 -4.99 -1.60 -13.62
CA SER A 165 -4.72 -0.23 -13.20
C SER A 165 -5.77 0.73 -13.74
N ALA A 166 -6.13 1.75 -12.95
CA ALA A 166 -6.95 2.86 -13.42
C ALA A 166 -6.22 3.74 -14.47
N ALA A 167 -4.93 3.51 -14.70
CA ALA A 167 -4.16 4.13 -15.77
C ALA A 167 -4.37 3.47 -17.14
N GLU A 168 -4.99 2.31 -17.20
CA GLU A 168 -5.31 1.59 -18.44
C GLU A 168 -6.62 2.12 -19.04
N GLU A 169 -6.69 2.18 -20.36
CA GLU A 169 -7.87 2.68 -21.06
C GLU A 169 -9.12 1.85 -20.72
N GLY A 170 -10.24 2.55 -20.48
CA GLY A 170 -11.50 1.90 -20.08
C GLY A 170 -11.59 1.48 -18.62
N CYS A 171 -10.52 1.66 -17.83
CA CYS A 171 -10.51 1.33 -16.40
C CYS A 171 -10.59 2.59 -15.52
N ASP A 172 -11.46 2.58 -14.53
CA ASP A 172 -11.60 3.68 -13.56
C ASP A 172 -11.00 3.35 -12.20
N VAL A 173 -10.73 2.07 -11.93
CA VAL A 173 -10.19 1.57 -10.67
C VAL A 173 -9.06 0.57 -10.93
N GLY A 174 -8.16 0.42 -9.95
CA GLY A 174 -7.14 -0.62 -9.94
C GLY A 174 -7.58 -1.83 -9.13
N TYR A 175 -7.05 -3.00 -9.47
CA TYR A 175 -7.24 -4.25 -8.72
C TYR A 175 -5.91 -4.94 -8.46
N PHE A 176 -5.85 -5.56 -7.27
CA PHE A 176 -4.76 -6.41 -6.86
C PHE A 176 -5.31 -7.74 -6.35
N GLU A 177 -4.61 -8.81 -6.66
CA GLU A 177 -4.92 -10.14 -6.17
C GLU A 177 -3.72 -10.70 -5.41
N VAL A 178 -3.97 -11.25 -4.24
CA VAL A 178 -2.99 -11.98 -3.42
C VAL A 178 -3.34 -13.45 -3.48
N ALA A 179 -2.34 -14.29 -3.71
CA ALA A 179 -2.49 -15.73 -3.79
C ALA A 179 -1.28 -16.45 -3.16
N PRO A 180 -1.43 -17.70 -2.70
CA PRO A 180 -0.32 -18.51 -2.22
C PRO A 180 0.78 -18.67 -3.27
N LEU A 181 2.04 -18.80 -2.81
CA LEU A 181 3.19 -19.14 -3.65
C LEU A 181 3.18 -20.61 -4.05
#